data_56bc559eae5ffab4587a8cf30ed3448f
#
_entry.id   56bc559eae5ffab4587a8cf30ed3448f
#
_cell.length_a   1.000
_cell.length_b   1.000
_cell.length_c   1.000
_cell.angle_alpha   90.00
_cell.angle_beta   90.00
_cell.angle_gamma   90.00
#
_symmetry.space_group_name_H-M   'P 1'
#
loop_
_entity.id
_entity.type
_entity.pdbx_description
1 polymer ?
#
loop_
_entity_poly.entity_id
_entity_poly.type
_entity_poly.pdbx_seq_one_letter_code
_entity_poly.pdbx_strand_id
1 'polypeptide(L)'
;NWYKEKDLTPKNYYLVVGRFVPENSFEVMIREFMKSHSRKDFAIITNVNDKFLNQLEEKLHFKSDKRIKFVGTVYDQELLKKIRENAYAYFHGHTVGGTNPSLIEALGSTDLNLLVDVVFNREVAEDCALYWSRDDGDLAKLIDQADELNADEITKLGQKAKKRVAQEYTWDKICGQYEKVFMEADKKR
;
A
#
# COMPACT_ATOMS: atom_id res chain seq x y z
N ASN A 1 -11.62 3.27 -20.47
CA ASN A 1 -10.38 3.29 -19.71
C ASN A 1 -10.70 3.41 -18.21
N TRP A 2 -10.17 2.50 -17.40
CA TRP A 2 -10.41 2.44 -15.96
C TRP A 2 -10.05 3.74 -15.24
N TYR A 3 -8.91 4.36 -15.59
CA TYR A 3 -8.46 5.62 -14.97
C TYR A 3 -9.44 6.75 -15.18
N LYS A 4 -9.95 6.86 -16.39
CA LYS A 4 -10.91 7.90 -16.74
C LYS A 4 -12.24 7.69 -16.01
N GLU A 5 -12.70 6.45 -15.91
CA GLU A 5 -13.93 6.09 -15.18
C GLU A 5 -13.82 6.42 -13.70
N LYS A 6 -12.64 6.26 -13.12
CA LYS A 6 -12.39 6.51 -11.68
C LYS A 6 -11.85 7.92 -11.41
N ASP A 7 -11.75 8.75 -12.44
CA ASP A 7 -11.24 10.12 -12.34
C ASP A 7 -9.84 10.15 -11.71
N LEU A 8 -8.95 9.30 -12.23
CA LEU A 8 -7.56 9.19 -11.81
C LEU A 8 -6.63 9.44 -12.99
N THR A 9 -5.47 10.01 -12.70
CA THR A 9 -4.41 10.24 -13.68
C THR A 9 -3.21 9.36 -13.32
N PRO A 10 -2.67 8.56 -14.26
CA PRO A 10 -1.46 7.77 -13.99
C PRO A 10 -0.34 8.62 -13.43
N LYS A 11 0.38 8.07 -12.45
CA LYS A 11 1.48 8.72 -11.70
C LYS A 11 1.05 9.90 -10.83
N ASN A 12 -0.25 10.13 -10.69
CA ASN A 12 -0.77 11.25 -9.89
C ASN A 12 -1.72 10.76 -8.79
N TYR A 13 -1.50 9.57 -8.27
CA TYR A 13 -2.29 9.05 -7.15
C TYR A 13 -1.43 8.19 -6.23
N TYR A 14 -1.73 8.28 -4.94
CA TYR A 14 -1.31 7.31 -3.91
C TYR A 14 -2.32 6.17 -3.91
N LEU A 15 -1.86 4.97 -3.66
CA LEU A 15 -2.69 3.76 -3.78
C LEU A 15 -2.63 2.91 -2.52
N VAL A 16 -3.74 2.35 -2.10
CA VAL A 16 -3.79 1.23 -1.18
C VAL A 16 -4.71 0.15 -1.75
N VAL A 17 -4.29 -1.09 -1.63
CA VAL A 17 -5.08 -2.27 -2.02
C VAL A 17 -5.11 -3.20 -0.82
N GLY A 18 -6.29 -3.54 -0.34
CA GLY A 18 -6.39 -4.44 0.81
C GLY A 18 -7.80 -4.59 1.32
N ARG A 19 -7.96 -5.45 2.31
CA ARG A 19 -9.23 -5.67 2.98
C ARG A 19 -9.58 -4.46 3.85
N PHE A 20 -10.84 -4.07 3.82
CA PHE A 20 -11.32 -2.89 4.55
C PHE A 20 -11.61 -3.24 6.00
N VAL A 21 -10.53 -3.42 6.77
CA VAL A 21 -10.56 -3.77 8.18
C VAL A 21 -9.67 -2.83 8.98
N PRO A 22 -9.98 -2.59 10.27
CA PRO A 22 -9.18 -1.65 11.10
C PRO A 22 -7.69 -2.00 11.17
N GLU A 23 -7.34 -3.28 11.14
CA GLU A 23 -5.96 -3.76 11.24
C GLU A 23 -5.08 -3.28 10.08
N ASN A 24 -5.68 -2.88 8.96
CA ASN A 24 -4.95 -2.39 7.78
C ASN A 24 -4.72 -0.88 7.81
N SER A 25 -5.01 -0.22 8.91
CA SER A 25 -4.67 1.19 9.17
C SER A 25 -5.36 2.20 8.24
N PHE A 26 -6.56 1.88 7.73
CA PHE A 26 -7.29 2.80 6.85
C PHE A 26 -7.60 4.14 7.53
N GLU A 27 -7.96 4.11 8.80
CA GLU A 27 -8.23 5.34 9.55
C GLU A 27 -7.02 6.27 9.57
N VAL A 28 -5.84 5.71 9.88
CA VAL A 28 -4.59 6.47 9.91
C VAL A 28 -4.26 7.00 8.52
N MET A 29 -4.31 6.16 7.49
CA MET A 29 -3.98 6.56 6.13
C MET A 29 -4.88 7.68 5.62
N ILE A 30 -6.19 7.57 5.83
CA ILE A 30 -7.16 8.58 5.40
C ILE A 30 -6.97 9.88 6.19
N ARG A 31 -6.89 9.79 7.53
CA ARG A 31 -6.66 10.94 8.39
C ARG A 31 -5.41 11.72 7.99
N GLU A 32 -4.32 11.00 7.79
CA GLU A 32 -3.03 11.62 7.48
C GLU A 32 -2.98 12.18 6.06
N PHE A 33 -3.61 11.49 5.11
CA PHE A 33 -3.71 12.02 3.76
C PHE A 33 -4.50 13.34 3.73
N MET A 34 -5.58 13.41 4.48
CA MET A 34 -6.37 14.64 4.61
C MET A 34 -5.53 15.80 5.16
N LYS A 35 -4.59 15.52 6.07
CA LYS A 35 -3.68 16.52 6.66
C LYS A 35 -2.57 16.93 5.71
N SER A 36 -2.22 16.09 4.73
CA SER A 36 -1.13 16.35 3.81
C SER A 36 -1.49 17.46 2.82
N HIS A 37 -0.46 18.08 2.27
CA HIS A 37 -0.59 19.15 1.26
C HIS A 37 -0.50 18.59 -0.16
N SER A 38 -0.55 17.27 -0.33
CA SER A 38 -0.46 16.65 -1.64
C SER A 38 -1.61 17.08 -2.55
N ARG A 39 -1.30 17.35 -3.80
CA ARG A 39 -2.31 17.66 -4.83
C ARG A 39 -2.71 16.40 -5.61
N LYS A 40 -2.14 15.27 -5.24
CA LYS A 40 -2.47 13.99 -5.86
C LYS A 40 -3.70 13.39 -5.20
N ASP A 41 -4.28 12.41 -5.85
CA ASP A 41 -5.41 11.67 -5.29
C ASP A 41 -4.94 10.50 -4.44
N PHE A 42 -5.83 10.01 -3.58
CA PHE A 42 -5.64 8.79 -2.83
C PHE A 42 -6.69 7.78 -3.29
N ALA A 43 -6.25 6.82 -4.09
CA ALA A 43 -7.10 5.75 -4.62
C ALA A 43 -7.13 4.57 -3.65
N ILE A 44 -8.32 4.17 -3.24
CA ILE A 44 -8.52 3.07 -2.29
C ILE A 44 -9.25 1.93 -3.00
N ILE A 45 -8.55 0.83 -3.24
CA ILE A 45 -9.10 -0.38 -3.83
C ILE A 45 -9.39 -1.35 -2.70
N THR A 46 -10.67 -1.54 -2.38
CA THR A 46 -11.08 -2.38 -1.27
C THR A 46 -12.53 -2.83 -1.44
N ASN A 47 -12.88 -3.89 -0.74
CA ASN A 47 -14.25 -4.34 -0.62
C ASN A 47 -14.91 -3.58 0.54
N VAL A 48 -15.70 -2.58 0.21
CA VAL A 48 -16.26 -1.63 1.19
C VAL A 48 -17.26 -2.33 2.14
N ASN A 49 -17.04 -2.13 3.44
CA ASN A 49 -17.97 -2.46 4.50
C ASN A 49 -18.66 -1.17 4.94
N ASP A 50 -19.97 -1.08 4.75
CA ASP A 50 -20.72 0.14 5.00
C ASP A 50 -20.62 0.61 6.46
N LYS A 51 -20.64 -0.31 7.41
CA LYS A 51 -20.53 0.01 8.83
C LYS A 51 -19.19 0.70 9.14
N PHE A 52 -18.10 0.13 8.68
CA PHE A 52 -16.76 0.67 8.88
C PHE A 52 -16.60 2.00 8.12
N LEU A 53 -17.12 2.06 6.89
CA LEU A 53 -17.09 3.29 6.10
C LEU A 53 -17.81 4.43 6.80
N ASN A 54 -19.00 4.16 7.35
CA ASN A 54 -19.77 5.17 8.07
C ASN A 54 -19.09 5.61 9.36
N GLN A 55 -18.43 4.69 10.07
CA GLN A 55 -17.63 5.02 11.25
C GLN A 55 -16.48 5.95 10.90
N LEU A 56 -15.79 5.70 9.80
CA LEU A 56 -14.70 6.56 9.33
C LEU A 56 -15.21 7.93 8.89
N GLU A 57 -16.33 7.98 8.19
CA GLU A 57 -16.93 9.25 7.77
C GLU A 57 -17.37 10.09 8.98
N GLU A 58 -17.99 9.46 9.96
CA GLU A 58 -18.42 10.14 11.18
C GLU A 58 -17.23 10.75 11.93
N LYS A 59 -16.11 10.03 11.97
CA LYS A 59 -14.91 10.42 12.69
C LYS A 59 -14.05 11.43 11.93
N LEU A 60 -13.90 11.26 10.62
CA LEU A 60 -12.91 11.99 9.83
C LEU A 60 -13.52 12.99 8.85
N HIS A 61 -14.77 12.79 8.46
CA HIS A 61 -15.44 13.59 7.42
C HIS A 61 -14.65 13.57 6.09
N PHE A 62 -14.14 12.38 5.72
CA PHE A 62 -13.26 12.25 4.56
C PHE A 62 -13.96 12.55 3.23
N LYS A 63 -15.30 12.48 3.18
CA LYS A 63 -16.05 12.79 1.96
C LYS A 63 -15.94 14.27 1.59
N SER A 64 -15.53 15.13 2.53
CA SER A 64 -15.25 16.53 2.26
C SER A 64 -13.92 16.73 1.50
N ASP A 65 -13.05 15.73 1.49
CA ASP A 65 -11.78 15.78 0.76
C ASP A 65 -11.92 15.04 -0.56
N LYS A 66 -11.98 15.79 -1.65
CA LYS A 66 -12.20 15.25 -3.00
C LYS A 66 -11.06 14.39 -3.52
N ARG A 67 -9.88 14.48 -2.89
CA ARG A 67 -8.72 13.66 -3.27
C ARG A 67 -8.89 12.20 -2.87
N ILE A 68 -9.73 11.91 -1.86
CA ILE A 68 -9.93 10.56 -1.35
C ILE A 68 -11.00 9.86 -2.18
N LYS A 69 -10.60 8.78 -2.87
CA LYS A 69 -11.45 8.09 -3.83
C LYS A 69 -11.49 6.59 -3.56
N PHE A 70 -12.66 6.11 -3.16
CA PHE A 70 -12.94 4.67 -3.09
C PHE A 70 -13.34 4.21 -4.47
N VAL A 71 -12.49 3.43 -5.11
CA VAL A 71 -12.65 3.07 -6.52
C VAL A 71 -13.18 1.64 -6.73
N GLY A 72 -13.59 0.99 -5.66
CA GLY A 72 -14.15 -0.35 -5.71
C GLY A 72 -13.09 -1.44 -5.74
N THR A 73 -13.51 -2.64 -6.08
CA THR A 73 -12.62 -3.79 -6.20
C THR A 73 -12.13 -3.96 -7.63
N VAL A 74 -10.95 -4.55 -7.78
CA VAL A 74 -10.39 -4.89 -9.09
C VAL A 74 -9.98 -6.36 -9.05
N TYR A 75 -10.71 -7.20 -9.79
CA TYR A 75 -10.46 -8.64 -9.84
C TYR A 75 -9.54 -9.05 -10.98
N ASP A 76 -9.39 -8.22 -11.99
CA ASP A 76 -8.46 -8.45 -13.11
C ASP A 76 -7.02 -8.19 -12.63
N GLN A 77 -6.26 -9.27 -12.48
CA GLN A 77 -4.89 -9.21 -11.94
C GLN A 77 -3.93 -8.41 -12.84
N GLU A 78 -4.12 -8.46 -14.15
CA GLU A 78 -3.30 -7.68 -15.08
C GLU A 78 -3.57 -6.19 -14.94
N LEU A 79 -4.85 -5.82 -14.82
CA LEU A 79 -5.25 -4.44 -14.59
C LEU A 79 -4.72 -3.94 -13.23
N LEU A 80 -4.86 -4.76 -12.18
CA LEU A 80 -4.38 -4.40 -10.86
C LEU A 80 -2.88 -4.17 -10.84
N LYS A 81 -2.11 -4.99 -11.56
CA LYS A 81 -0.68 -4.81 -11.70
C LYS A 81 -0.36 -3.46 -12.37
N LYS A 82 -1.06 -3.12 -13.44
CA LYS A 82 -0.90 -1.82 -14.12
C LYS A 82 -1.24 -0.64 -13.21
N ILE A 83 -2.29 -0.79 -12.41
CA ILE A 83 -2.69 0.25 -11.45
C ILE A 83 -1.56 0.46 -10.42
N ARG A 84 -0.93 -0.61 -9.94
CA ARG A 84 0.23 -0.51 -9.04
C ARG A 84 1.44 0.12 -9.74
N GLU A 85 1.71 -0.25 -10.98
CA GLU A 85 2.83 0.31 -11.77
C GLU A 85 2.64 1.80 -12.04
N ASN A 86 1.40 2.25 -12.22
CA ASN A 86 1.07 3.63 -12.54
C ASN A 86 0.76 4.49 -11.32
N ALA A 87 0.85 3.95 -10.10
CA ALA A 87 0.72 4.72 -8.88
C ALA A 87 1.97 5.57 -8.66
N TYR A 88 1.78 6.78 -8.15
CA TYR A 88 2.90 7.60 -7.67
C TYR A 88 3.57 6.93 -6.48
N ALA A 89 2.75 6.44 -5.54
CA ALA A 89 3.23 5.74 -4.36
C ALA A 89 2.16 4.75 -3.88
N TYR A 90 2.60 3.75 -3.12
CA TYR A 90 1.73 2.75 -2.54
C TYR A 90 1.82 2.80 -1.02
N PHE A 91 0.68 2.77 -0.34
CA PHE A 91 0.61 2.67 1.12
C PHE A 91 0.39 1.23 1.54
N HIS A 92 1.17 0.79 2.52
CA HIS A 92 0.95 -0.50 3.17
C HIS A 92 0.83 -0.29 4.68
N GLY A 93 -0.38 -0.52 5.21
CA GLY A 93 -0.68 -0.28 6.62
C GLY A 93 -0.94 -1.54 7.44
N HIS A 94 -0.66 -2.70 6.88
CA HIS A 94 -0.88 -3.98 7.55
C HIS A 94 0.11 -4.16 8.71
N THR A 95 -0.41 -4.38 9.91
CA THR A 95 0.41 -4.47 11.12
C THR A 95 0.57 -5.88 11.67
N VAL A 96 -0.24 -6.82 11.20
CA VAL A 96 -0.22 -8.22 11.65
C VAL A 96 0.74 -9.03 10.78
N GLY A 97 1.59 -9.85 11.41
CA GLY A 97 2.68 -10.58 10.74
C GLY A 97 2.22 -11.65 9.77
N GLY A 98 3.17 -12.14 8.99
CA GLY A 98 3.01 -13.12 7.92
C GLY A 98 3.38 -12.54 6.57
N THR A 99 3.88 -13.37 5.67
CA THR A 99 4.21 -12.94 4.31
C THR A 99 2.94 -12.40 3.64
N ASN A 100 2.96 -11.10 3.32
CA ASN A 100 1.82 -10.45 2.71
C ASN A 100 2.03 -10.33 1.21
N PRO A 101 1.29 -11.12 0.38
CA PRO A 101 1.44 -11.06 -1.07
C PRO A 101 1.22 -9.66 -1.64
N SER A 102 0.32 -8.88 -1.05
CA SER A 102 0.04 -7.52 -1.49
C SER A 102 1.27 -6.60 -1.35
N LEU A 103 2.04 -6.76 -0.26
CA LEU A 103 3.28 -6.00 -0.07
C LEU A 103 4.33 -6.39 -1.11
N ILE A 104 4.52 -7.68 -1.35
CA ILE A 104 5.48 -8.17 -2.33
C ILE A 104 5.11 -7.71 -3.75
N GLU A 105 3.83 -7.78 -4.10
CA GLU A 105 3.32 -7.30 -5.38
C GLU A 105 3.55 -5.80 -5.55
N ALA A 106 3.33 -5.02 -4.50
CA ALA A 106 3.57 -3.57 -4.53
C ALA A 106 5.05 -3.25 -4.70
N LEU A 107 5.93 -3.93 -3.95
CA LEU A 107 7.38 -3.75 -4.09
C LEU A 107 7.88 -4.13 -5.49
N GLY A 108 7.25 -5.12 -6.11
CA GLY A 108 7.59 -5.57 -7.45
C GLY A 108 7.00 -4.73 -8.57
N SER A 109 6.03 -3.88 -8.27
CA SER A 109 5.30 -3.13 -9.30
C SER A 109 5.35 -1.61 -9.11
N THR A 110 5.33 -1.12 -7.88
CA THR A 110 5.31 0.31 -7.57
C THR A 110 6.70 0.77 -7.15
N ASP A 111 7.16 1.88 -7.68
CA ASP A 111 8.50 2.38 -7.39
C ASP A 111 8.64 2.94 -5.97
N LEU A 112 7.64 3.68 -5.50
CA LEU A 112 7.67 4.34 -4.19
C LEU A 112 6.68 3.69 -3.25
N ASN A 113 7.18 3.06 -2.18
CA ASN A 113 6.36 2.36 -1.21
C ASN A 113 6.52 2.99 0.17
N LEU A 114 5.39 3.29 0.81
CA LEU A 114 5.33 3.90 2.14
C LEU A 114 4.68 2.90 3.09
N LEU A 115 5.47 2.31 3.97
CA LEU A 115 5.07 1.19 4.82
C LEU A 115 4.96 1.60 6.28
N VAL A 116 3.93 1.10 6.97
CA VAL A 116 3.87 1.27 8.41
C VAL A 116 5.10 0.61 9.05
N ASP A 117 5.70 1.31 10.01
CA ASP A 117 6.96 0.90 10.62
C ASP A 117 6.72 -0.21 11.66
N VAL A 118 6.71 -1.45 11.17
CA VAL A 118 6.67 -2.64 11.98
C VAL A 118 7.80 -3.58 11.53
N VAL A 119 8.28 -4.40 12.45
CA VAL A 119 9.45 -5.28 12.22
C VAL A 119 9.29 -6.10 10.95
N PHE A 120 8.13 -6.70 10.73
CA PHE A 120 7.88 -7.53 9.57
C PHE A 120 8.08 -6.76 8.26
N ASN A 121 7.55 -5.54 8.17
CA ASN A 121 7.67 -4.73 6.95
C ASN A 121 9.13 -4.34 6.70
N ARG A 122 9.88 -4.02 7.75
CA ARG A 122 11.30 -3.70 7.62
C ARG A 122 12.13 -4.90 7.19
N GLU A 123 11.79 -6.10 7.65
CA GLU A 123 12.46 -7.33 7.23
C GLU A 123 12.23 -7.61 5.75
N VAL A 124 11.02 -7.35 5.26
CA VAL A 124 10.68 -7.59 3.85
C VAL A 124 11.31 -6.54 2.94
N ALA A 125 11.12 -5.26 3.24
CA ALA A 125 11.47 -4.17 2.33
C ALA A 125 12.85 -3.53 2.60
N GLU A 126 13.37 -3.64 3.82
CA GLU A 126 14.67 -3.04 4.21
C GLU A 126 14.76 -1.57 3.79
N ASP A 127 15.77 -1.18 3.01
CA ASP A 127 15.97 0.18 2.53
C ASP A 127 15.29 0.48 1.19
N CYS A 128 14.42 -0.43 0.73
CA CYS A 128 13.70 -0.28 -0.54
C CYS A 128 12.42 0.54 -0.43
N ALA A 129 12.05 0.98 0.76
CA ALA A 129 10.81 1.70 1.04
C ALA A 129 11.04 2.77 2.09
N LEU A 130 10.04 3.64 2.26
CA LEU A 130 10.00 4.62 3.33
C LEU A 130 9.00 4.15 4.38
N TYR A 131 9.19 4.58 5.64
CA TYR A 131 8.43 4.05 6.77
C TYR A 131 7.73 5.16 7.54
N TRP A 132 6.55 4.85 8.07
CA TRP A 132 5.77 5.79 8.87
C TRP A 132 5.23 5.11 10.12
N SER A 133 5.09 5.90 11.19
CA SER A 133 4.43 5.46 12.42
C SER A 133 2.95 5.84 12.37
N ARG A 134 2.17 5.27 13.29
CA ARG A 134 0.74 5.60 13.44
C ARG A 134 0.51 6.90 14.23
N ASP A 135 1.59 7.55 14.65
CA ASP A 135 1.51 8.80 15.41
C ASP A 135 0.90 9.92 14.57
N ASP A 136 0.20 10.82 15.23
CA ASP A 136 -0.47 11.94 14.60
C ASP A 136 0.52 12.83 13.86
N GLY A 137 0.29 13.02 12.56
CA GLY A 137 1.11 13.88 11.70
C GLY A 137 2.31 13.21 11.04
N ASP A 138 2.70 11.99 11.47
CA ASP A 138 3.90 11.33 10.93
C ASP A 138 3.75 10.97 9.47
N LEU A 139 2.68 10.27 9.11
CA LEU A 139 2.44 9.89 7.71
C LEU A 139 2.15 11.12 6.84
N ALA A 140 1.42 12.12 7.37
CA ALA A 140 1.18 13.37 6.63
C ALA A 140 2.48 14.05 6.23
N LYS A 141 3.45 14.11 7.14
CA LYS A 141 4.79 14.65 6.88
C LYS A 141 5.52 13.82 5.83
N LEU A 142 5.44 12.50 5.93
CA LEU A 142 6.07 11.62 4.95
C LEU A 142 5.46 11.79 3.56
N ILE A 143 4.14 11.95 3.46
CA ILE A 143 3.46 12.21 2.19
C ILE A 143 4.00 13.51 1.55
N ASP A 144 4.11 14.57 2.33
CA ASP A 144 4.65 15.84 1.84
C ASP A 144 6.10 15.70 1.39
N GLN A 145 6.91 14.94 2.12
CA GLN A 145 8.29 14.64 1.73
C GLN A 145 8.35 13.78 0.47
N ALA A 146 7.45 12.79 0.35
CA ALA A 146 7.39 11.93 -0.82
C ALA A 146 7.03 12.70 -2.08
N ASP A 147 6.15 13.68 -1.98
CA ASP A 147 5.79 14.56 -3.11
C ASP A 147 6.98 15.38 -3.60
N GLU A 148 7.97 15.66 -2.73
CA GLU A 148 9.17 16.44 -3.07
C GLU A 148 10.30 15.58 -3.67
N LEU A 149 10.18 14.26 -3.65
CA LEU A 149 11.21 13.39 -4.23
C LEU A 149 11.28 13.58 -5.75
N ASN A 150 12.51 13.62 -6.29
CA ASN A 150 12.68 13.69 -7.73
C ASN A 150 12.52 12.30 -8.39
N ALA A 151 12.37 12.31 -9.71
CA ALA A 151 12.14 11.09 -10.49
C ALA A 151 13.30 10.08 -10.33
N ASP A 152 14.53 10.54 -10.23
CA ASP A 152 15.71 9.67 -10.08
C ASP A 152 15.71 8.95 -8.73
N GLU A 153 15.36 9.65 -7.65
CA GLU A 153 15.26 9.07 -6.31
C GLU A 153 14.17 7.98 -6.26
N ILE A 154 13.01 8.26 -6.86
CA ILE A 154 11.90 7.31 -6.93
C ILE A 154 12.30 6.09 -7.76
N THR A 155 12.92 6.30 -8.91
CA THR A 155 13.37 5.22 -9.79
C THR A 155 14.39 4.31 -9.10
N LYS A 156 15.32 4.89 -8.35
CA LYS A 156 16.33 4.13 -7.59
C LYS A 156 15.68 3.25 -6.52
N LEU A 157 14.72 3.79 -5.78
CA LEU A 157 13.97 3.01 -4.79
C LEU A 157 13.21 1.87 -5.46
N GLY A 158 12.56 2.15 -6.58
CA GLY A 158 11.80 1.16 -7.35
C GLY A 158 12.69 0.04 -7.89
N GLN A 159 13.86 0.37 -8.39
CA GLN A 159 14.83 -0.62 -8.88
C GLN A 159 15.33 -1.52 -7.76
N LYS A 160 15.63 -0.95 -6.59
CA LYS A 160 16.02 -1.73 -5.40
C LYS A 160 14.90 -2.66 -4.97
N ALA A 161 13.66 -2.17 -4.93
CA ALA A 161 12.51 -2.97 -4.51
C ALA A 161 12.27 -4.14 -5.47
N LYS A 162 12.30 -3.90 -6.76
CA LYS A 162 12.10 -4.94 -7.79
C LYS A 162 13.21 -5.99 -7.74
N LYS A 163 14.44 -5.54 -7.56
CA LYS A 163 15.60 -6.43 -7.44
C LYS A 163 15.49 -7.33 -6.20
N ARG A 164 15.08 -6.74 -5.07
CA ARG A 164 14.89 -7.50 -3.83
C ARG A 164 13.80 -8.55 -3.98
N VAL A 165 12.65 -8.19 -4.57
CA VAL A 165 11.57 -9.14 -4.82
C VAL A 165 12.04 -10.28 -5.72
N ALA A 166 12.76 -9.98 -6.79
CA ALA A 166 13.27 -10.98 -7.73
C ALA A 166 14.26 -11.94 -7.08
N GLN A 167 15.09 -11.45 -6.14
CA GLN A 167 16.13 -12.26 -5.48
C GLN A 167 15.60 -13.05 -4.29
N GLU A 168 14.76 -12.43 -3.45
CA GLU A 168 14.38 -12.98 -2.14
C GLU A 168 12.96 -13.53 -2.10
N TYR A 169 12.08 -13.03 -2.96
CA TYR A 169 10.64 -13.33 -2.93
C TYR A 169 10.14 -13.82 -4.27
N THR A 170 10.90 -14.73 -4.91
CA THR A 170 10.43 -15.42 -6.12
C THR A 170 9.21 -16.26 -5.76
N TRP A 171 8.35 -16.51 -6.74
CA TRP A 171 7.16 -17.34 -6.52
C TRP A 171 7.51 -18.71 -5.94
N ASP A 172 8.59 -19.32 -6.43
CA ASP A 172 9.05 -20.62 -5.94
C ASP A 172 9.50 -20.57 -4.48
N LYS A 173 10.21 -19.53 -4.07
CA LYS A 173 10.62 -19.33 -2.67
C LYS A 173 9.41 -19.14 -1.76
N ILE A 174 8.41 -18.37 -2.20
CA ILE A 174 7.18 -18.14 -1.44
C ILE A 174 6.44 -19.47 -1.25
N CYS A 175 6.26 -20.26 -2.30
CA CYS A 175 5.64 -21.57 -2.24
C CYS A 175 6.39 -22.50 -1.31
N GLY A 176 7.73 -22.53 -1.40
CA GLY A 176 8.56 -23.32 -0.53
C GLY A 176 8.42 -22.95 0.95
N GLN A 177 8.31 -21.68 1.26
CA GLN A 177 8.09 -21.21 2.63
C GLN A 177 6.72 -21.64 3.16
N TYR A 178 5.68 -21.60 2.36
CA TYR A 178 4.34 -22.08 2.74
C TYR A 178 4.35 -23.58 3.01
N GLU A 179 4.96 -24.37 2.13
CA GLU A 179 5.10 -25.82 2.32
C GLU A 179 5.82 -26.15 3.62
N LYS A 180 6.90 -25.45 3.94
CA LYS A 180 7.67 -25.64 5.17
C LYS A 180 6.82 -25.35 6.40
N VAL A 181 6.03 -24.29 6.39
CA VAL A 181 5.13 -23.94 7.49
C VAL A 181 4.08 -25.02 7.70
N PHE A 182 3.49 -25.53 6.63
CA PHE A 182 2.51 -26.63 6.70
C PHE A 182 3.11 -27.91 7.25
N MET A 183 4.32 -28.27 6.83
CA MET A 183 5.04 -29.46 7.34
C MET A 183 5.33 -29.34 8.84
N GLU A 184 5.74 -28.18 9.31
CA GLU A 184 5.98 -27.94 10.74
C GLU A 184 4.69 -28.01 11.56
N ALA A 185 3.58 -27.52 11.03
CA ALA A 185 2.27 -27.61 11.68
C ALA A 185 1.81 -29.07 11.83
N ASP A 186 2.03 -29.90 10.81
CA ASP A 186 1.70 -31.34 10.86
C ASP A 186 2.56 -32.09 11.87
N LYS A 187 3.82 -31.74 12.02
CA LYS A 187 4.72 -32.37 13.01
C LYS A 187 4.34 -32.04 14.45
N LYS A 188 3.59 -30.97 14.71
CA LYS A 188 3.16 -30.56 16.05
C LYS A 188 1.81 -31.17 16.45
N ARG A 189 1.15 -31.89 15.57
CA ARG A 189 -0.05 -32.64 15.84
C ARG A 189 0.30 -34.07 16.21
#